data_70036c0adf6c6ce9bbf6ccf1e4a5d433
#
_entry.id   70036c0adf6c6ce9bbf6ccf1e4a5d433
#
_cell.length_a   1.000
_cell.length_b   1.000
_cell.length_c   1.000
_cell.angle_alpha   90.00
_cell.angle_beta   90.00
_cell.angle_gamma   90.00
#
_symmetry.space_group_name_H-M   'P 1'
#
loop_
_entity.id
_entity.type
_entity.pdbx_description
1 polymer ?
#
loop_
_entity_poly.entity_id
_entity_poly.type
_entity_poly.pdbx_seq_one_letter_code
_entity_poly.pdbx_strand_id
1 'polypeptide(L)'
;MTPVSPSAIASAPELPGFEWVRPLGSGGFADVHLYHQLLPSRDVAIKVVRSLNDERGAAELRREANAMTAVAGHPAIVPLHGAGTAEDGRPFLVMEYCPVADVGEQVRA
;
A
#
# COMPACT_ATOMS: atom_id res chain seq x y z
N MET A 1 10.42 -23.02 2.00
CA MET A 1 9.47 -22.07 2.50
C MET A 1 8.20 -22.10 1.69
N THR A 2 7.12 -21.99 2.33
CA THR A 2 5.88 -21.93 1.61
C THR A 2 5.56 -20.47 1.32
N PRO A 3 5.62 -20.11 0.09
CA PRO A 3 5.26 -18.74 -0.23
C PRO A 3 3.79 -18.53 0.08
N VAL A 4 3.46 -17.29 0.30
CA VAL A 4 2.07 -16.92 0.35
C VAL A 4 1.45 -17.37 -0.95
N SER A 5 0.28 -17.98 -0.84
CA SER A 5 -0.39 -18.45 -2.04
C SER A 5 -0.62 -17.30 -3.00
N PRO A 6 -0.26 -17.46 -4.27
CA PRO A 6 -0.52 -16.41 -5.24
C PRO A 6 -1.99 -16.06 -5.36
N SER A 7 -2.87 -16.97 -4.98
CA SER A 7 -4.29 -16.67 -5.01
C SER A 7 -4.71 -15.83 -3.81
N ALA A 8 -3.89 -15.80 -2.76
CA ALA A 8 -4.22 -15.00 -1.57
C ALA A 8 -3.67 -13.59 -1.69
N ILE A 9 -2.44 -13.45 -2.19
CA ILE A 9 -1.82 -12.15 -2.35
C ILE A 9 -1.23 -12.10 -3.74
N ALA A 10 -1.71 -11.18 -4.54
CA ALA A 10 -1.20 -11.02 -5.89
C ALA A 10 0.25 -10.55 -5.84
N SER A 11 0.97 -10.78 -6.92
CA SER A 11 2.33 -10.32 -7.03
C SER A 11 2.40 -8.82 -6.86
N ALA A 12 3.37 -8.38 -6.09
CA ALA A 12 3.58 -6.95 -5.91
C ALA A 12 4.10 -6.36 -7.21
N PRO A 13 3.59 -5.20 -7.62
CA PRO A 13 4.07 -4.58 -8.84
C PRO A 13 5.46 -3.99 -8.64
N GLU A 14 6.19 -3.88 -9.73
CA GLU A 14 7.43 -3.13 -9.70
C GLU A 14 7.11 -1.66 -9.80
N LEU A 15 7.69 -0.89 -8.89
CA LEU A 15 7.43 0.53 -8.81
C LEU A 15 8.77 1.25 -8.87
N PRO A 16 8.99 2.09 -9.89
CA PRO A 16 10.25 2.83 -9.99
C PRO A 16 10.51 3.65 -8.75
N GLY A 17 11.70 3.54 -8.22
CA GLY A 17 12.07 4.26 -7.00
C GLY A 17 11.72 3.52 -5.72
N PHE A 18 11.18 2.31 -5.81
CA PHE A 18 10.82 1.51 -4.66
C PHE A 18 11.31 0.09 -4.84
N GLU A 19 11.64 -0.54 -3.74
CA GLU A 19 12.03 -1.96 -3.73
C GLU A 19 11.06 -2.71 -2.83
N TRP A 20 10.48 -3.78 -3.34
CA TRP A 20 9.55 -4.58 -2.56
C TRP A 20 10.29 -5.32 -1.47
N VAL A 21 9.72 -5.35 -0.28
CA VAL A 21 10.30 -6.05 0.86
C VAL A 21 9.48 -7.29 1.21
N ARG A 22 8.21 -7.11 1.53
CA ARG A 22 7.36 -8.23 1.91
C ARG A 22 5.90 -7.79 1.97
N PRO A 23 4.97 -8.74 1.95
CA PRO A 23 3.57 -8.38 2.12
C PRO A 23 3.29 -8.01 3.58
N LEU A 24 2.34 -7.11 3.78
CA LEU A 24 1.90 -6.73 5.12
C LEU A 24 0.48 -7.19 5.39
N GLY A 25 -0.37 -7.30 4.38
CA GLY A 25 -1.72 -7.71 4.59
C GLY A 25 -2.50 -7.78 3.31
N SER A 26 -3.71 -8.31 3.40
CA SER A 26 -4.59 -8.48 2.26
C SER A 26 -6.00 -8.16 2.68
N GLY A 27 -6.70 -7.37 1.88
CA GLY A 27 -8.08 -7.01 2.13
C GLY A 27 -8.99 -7.47 1.03
N GLY A 28 -10.17 -6.88 0.98
CA GLY A 28 -11.18 -7.29 0.02
C GLY A 28 -10.80 -7.03 -1.43
N PHE A 29 -10.23 -5.87 -1.72
CA PHE A 29 -9.90 -5.53 -3.09
C PHE A 29 -8.42 -5.18 -3.28
N ALA A 30 -7.66 -5.05 -2.20
CA ALA A 30 -6.30 -4.58 -2.30
C ALA A 30 -5.41 -5.32 -1.34
N ASP A 31 -4.13 -5.35 -1.67
CA ASP A 31 -3.10 -5.89 -0.80
C ASP A 31 -2.20 -4.76 -0.36
N VAL A 32 -1.63 -4.90 0.83
CA VAL A 32 -0.69 -3.93 1.36
C VAL A 32 0.68 -4.58 1.44
N HIS A 33 1.67 -3.89 0.91
CA HIS A 33 3.04 -4.40 0.87
C HIS A 33 3.99 -3.39 1.50
N LEU A 34 5.06 -3.90 2.06
CA LEU A 34 6.14 -3.06 2.53
C LEU A 34 7.13 -2.90 1.39
N TYR A 35 7.43 -1.65 1.07
CA TYR A 35 8.44 -1.30 0.09
C TYR A 35 9.47 -0.40 0.75
N HIS A 36 10.67 -0.45 0.26
CA HIS A 36 11.70 0.51 0.63
C HIS A 36 11.75 1.57 -0.46
N GLN A 37 11.50 2.81 -0.08
CA GLN A 37 11.61 3.94 -0.99
C GLN A 37 13.07 4.37 -1.04
N LEU A 38 13.59 4.57 -2.24
CA LEU A 38 15.02 4.83 -2.41
C LEU A 38 15.37 6.29 -2.14
N LEU A 39 14.46 7.22 -2.47
CA LEU A 39 14.76 8.64 -2.30
C LEU A 39 13.47 9.39 -2.00
N PRO A 40 13.30 9.95 -0.78
CA PRO A 40 14.20 9.75 0.36
C PRO A 40 14.18 8.32 0.82
N SER A 41 15.26 7.87 1.43
CA SER A 41 15.39 6.49 1.87
C SER A 41 14.51 6.26 3.10
N ARG A 42 13.48 5.44 2.94
CA ARG A 42 12.57 5.12 4.03
C ARG A 42 11.68 3.96 3.62
N ASP A 43 11.16 3.26 4.63
CA ASP A 43 10.19 2.21 4.37
C ASP A 43 8.81 2.82 4.30
N VAL A 44 7.99 2.31 3.40
CA VAL A 44 6.62 2.78 3.21
C VAL A 44 5.70 1.59 3.04
N ALA A 45 4.43 1.78 3.37
CA ALA A 45 3.40 0.80 3.11
C ALA A 45 2.70 1.21 1.82
N ILE A 46 2.56 0.28 0.90
CA ILE A 46 1.91 0.58 -0.38
C ILE A 46 0.71 -0.34 -0.54
N LYS A 47 -0.45 0.27 -0.70
CA LYS A 47 -1.69 -0.45 -0.90
C LYS A 47 -1.99 -0.47 -2.38
N VAL A 48 -2.14 -1.67 -2.93
CA VAL A 48 -2.27 -1.87 -4.38
C VAL A 48 -3.56 -2.62 -4.64
N VAL A 49 -4.36 -2.14 -5.58
CA VAL A 49 -5.54 -2.88 -6.01
C VAL A 49 -5.06 -4.21 -6.62
N ARG A 50 -5.68 -5.31 -6.17
CA ARG A 50 -5.18 -6.64 -6.49
C ARG A 50 -5.37 -7.02 -7.94
N SER A 51 -6.50 -6.66 -8.52
CA SER A 51 -6.87 -7.12 -9.84
C SER A 51 -6.80 -5.99 -10.85
N LEU A 52 -6.32 -6.32 -12.03
CA LEU A 52 -6.39 -5.39 -13.16
C LEU A 52 -7.86 -5.22 -13.54
N ASN A 53 -8.20 -4.03 -14.01
CA ASN A 53 -9.55 -3.72 -14.47
C ASN A 53 -10.61 -3.81 -13.37
N ASP A 54 -10.19 -3.73 -12.13
CA ASP A 54 -11.12 -3.69 -11.01
C ASP A 54 -11.53 -2.24 -10.78
N GLU A 55 -12.55 -1.81 -11.49
CA GLU A 55 -12.98 -0.41 -11.40
C GLU A 55 -13.55 -0.09 -10.03
N ARG A 56 -14.22 -1.05 -9.40
CA ARG A 56 -14.75 -0.83 -8.07
C ARG A 56 -13.63 -0.69 -7.05
N GLY A 57 -12.61 -1.55 -7.14
CA GLY A 57 -11.46 -1.46 -6.26
C GLY A 57 -10.71 -0.16 -6.46
N ALA A 58 -10.56 0.27 -7.71
CA ALA A 58 -9.90 1.54 -8.00
C ALA A 58 -10.68 2.71 -7.43
N ALA A 59 -12.00 2.66 -7.52
CA ALA A 59 -12.84 3.72 -6.96
C ALA A 59 -12.74 3.77 -5.45
N GLU A 60 -12.70 2.60 -4.82
CA GLU A 60 -12.53 2.54 -3.37
C GLU A 60 -11.19 3.10 -2.94
N LEU A 61 -10.14 2.79 -3.69
CA LEU A 61 -8.83 3.31 -3.38
C LEU A 61 -8.79 4.83 -3.50
N ARG A 62 -9.43 5.37 -4.54
CA ARG A 62 -9.50 6.82 -4.71
C ARG A 62 -10.27 7.47 -3.58
N ARG A 63 -11.35 6.84 -3.16
CA ARG A 63 -12.15 7.36 -2.06
C ARG A 63 -11.33 7.38 -0.78
N GLU A 64 -10.55 6.33 -0.55
CA GLU A 64 -9.69 6.26 0.63
C GLU A 64 -8.64 7.35 0.58
N ALA A 65 -8.02 7.56 -0.58
CA ALA A 65 -7.01 8.60 -0.72
C ALA A 65 -7.59 9.98 -0.45
N ASN A 66 -8.78 10.25 -0.97
CA ASN A 66 -9.42 11.54 -0.75
C ASN A 66 -9.77 11.75 0.72
N ALA A 67 -10.22 10.68 1.38
CA ALA A 67 -10.53 10.77 2.81
C ALA A 67 -9.28 11.07 3.63
N MET A 68 -8.17 10.43 3.30
CA MET A 68 -6.93 10.67 4.02
C MET A 68 -6.45 12.11 3.82
N THR A 69 -6.60 12.62 2.62
CA THR A 69 -6.22 13.99 2.34
C THR A 69 -7.12 14.98 3.08
N ALA A 70 -8.42 14.69 3.12
CA ALA A 70 -9.38 15.58 3.75
C ALA A 70 -9.15 15.74 5.25
N VAL A 71 -8.56 14.73 5.89
CA VAL A 71 -8.30 14.76 7.33
C VAL A 71 -6.80 14.88 7.60
N ALA A 72 -6.04 15.39 6.66
CA ALA A 72 -4.61 15.58 6.83
C ALA A 72 -4.36 16.44 8.05
N GLY A 73 -3.38 16.03 8.85
CA GLY A 73 -3.09 16.72 10.10
C GLY A 73 -3.78 16.13 11.31
N HIS A 74 -4.74 15.24 11.11
CA HIS A 74 -5.38 14.57 12.23
C HIS A 74 -4.44 13.48 12.74
N PRO A 75 -4.09 13.47 14.03
CA PRO A 75 -3.05 12.58 14.53
C PRO A 75 -3.40 11.10 14.43
N ALA A 76 -4.66 10.76 14.31
CA ALA A 76 -5.06 9.37 14.23
C ALA A 76 -5.02 8.81 12.80
N ILE A 77 -4.72 9.65 11.81
CA ILE A 77 -4.75 9.26 10.42
C ILE A 77 -3.32 9.13 9.91
N VAL A 78 -3.04 8.01 9.26
CA VAL A 78 -1.72 7.77 8.68
C VAL A 78 -1.53 8.72 7.51
N PRO A 79 -0.39 9.41 7.46
CA PRO A 79 -0.15 10.31 6.34
C PRO A 79 -0.08 9.56 5.02
N LEU A 80 -0.72 10.14 4.01
CA LEU A 80 -0.63 9.67 2.65
C LEU A 80 0.54 10.39 2.00
N HIS A 81 1.53 9.62 1.54
CA HIS A 81 2.70 10.20 0.90
C HIS A 81 2.52 10.40 -0.59
N GLY A 82 1.66 9.59 -1.19
CA GLY A 82 1.45 9.72 -2.62
C GLY A 82 0.53 8.66 -3.15
N ALA A 83 0.28 8.74 -4.44
CA ALA A 83 -0.56 7.79 -5.13
C ALA A 83 -0.10 7.72 -6.57
N GLY A 84 -0.43 6.63 -7.24
CA GLY A 84 -0.06 6.49 -8.63
C GLY A 84 -0.66 5.26 -9.25
N THR A 85 -0.18 4.93 -10.42
CA THR A 85 -0.59 3.74 -11.16
C THR A 85 0.67 2.97 -11.53
N ALA A 86 0.68 1.69 -11.20
CA ALA A 86 1.81 0.83 -11.54
C ALA A 86 1.86 0.61 -13.06
N GLU A 87 2.99 0.11 -13.54
CA GLU A 87 3.15 -0.12 -14.96
C GLU A 87 2.12 -1.08 -15.51
N ASP A 88 1.68 -2.02 -14.68
CA ASP A 88 0.68 -2.99 -15.11
C ASP A 88 -0.74 -2.44 -15.03
N GLY A 89 -0.91 -1.19 -14.62
CA GLY A 89 -2.21 -0.54 -14.63
C GLY A 89 -2.94 -0.54 -13.29
N ARG A 90 -2.37 -1.15 -12.28
CA ARG A 90 -3.03 -1.19 -10.96
C ARG A 90 -2.75 0.08 -10.19
N PRO A 91 -3.79 0.74 -9.66
CA PRO A 91 -3.58 1.93 -8.85
C PRO A 91 -3.06 1.56 -7.46
N PHE A 92 -2.31 2.49 -6.87
CA PHE A 92 -1.74 2.26 -5.55
C PHE A 92 -1.69 3.54 -4.74
N LEU A 93 -1.59 3.38 -3.42
CA LEU A 93 -1.37 4.46 -2.47
C LEU A 93 -0.09 4.20 -1.70
N VAL A 94 0.69 5.25 -1.51
CA VAL A 94 1.91 5.18 -0.69
C VAL A 94 1.61 5.83 0.64
N MET A 95 1.76 5.07 1.71
CA MET A 95 1.42 5.51 3.04
C MET A 95 2.62 5.36 3.96
N GLU A 96 2.59 6.10 5.05
CA GLU A 96 3.63 5.99 6.04
C GLU A 96 3.60 4.60 6.68
N TYR A 97 4.78 4.05 6.94
CA TYR A 97 4.90 2.78 7.64
C TYR A 97 5.60 3.03 8.96
N CYS A 98 4.94 2.63 10.05
CA CYS A 98 5.49 2.81 11.40
C CYS A 98 5.55 1.47 12.08
N PRO A 99 6.69 0.82 12.09
CA PRO A 99 6.84 -0.40 12.87
C PRO A 99 6.78 -0.04 14.35
N VAL A 100 6.03 -0.83 15.12
CA VAL A 100 5.91 -0.63 16.55
C VAL A 100 6.45 -1.88 17.22
N ALA A 101 7.55 -1.74 17.94
CA ALA A 101 8.29 -2.87 18.42
C ALA A 101 7.48 -3.72 19.39
N ASP A 102 6.69 -3.10 20.25
CA ASP A 102 5.99 -3.83 21.29
C ASP A 102 4.68 -4.44 20.82
N VAL A 103 4.17 -4.05 19.70
CA VAL A 103 2.93 -4.62 19.16
C VAL A 103 3.13 -5.16 17.76
N GLY A 104 4.38 -5.25 17.34
CA GLY A 104 4.68 -5.71 16.02
C GLY A 104 4.43 -4.64 14.97
N GLU A 105 4.47 -5.06 13.73
CA GLU A 105 4.35 -4.14 12.63
C GLU A 105 2.91 -3.80 12.41
N GLN A 106 2.67 -2.54 12.10
CA GLN A 106 1.33 -2.08 11.87
C GLN A 106 1.31 -1.14 10.69
N VAL A 107 0.26 -1.26 9.92
CA VAL A 107 -0.07 -0.27 8.91
C VAL A 107 -1.29 0.45 9.42
N ARG A 108 -1.15 1.73 9.63
CA ARG A 108 -2.27 2.52 10.11
C ARG A 108 -2.97 3.10 8.91
N ALA A 109 -4.08 2.58 8.62
CA ALA A 109 -4.82 3.04 7.46
C ALA A 109 -6.18 3.57 7.86
#